data_24b8b8aec640598637dead35bc8fa3c1
#
_entry.id   24b8b8aec640598637dead35bc8fa3c1
#
_cell.length_a   1.000
_cell.length_b   1.000
_cell.length_c   1.000
_cell.angle_alpha   90.00
_cell.angle_beta   90.00
_cell.angle_gamma   90.00
#
_symmetry.space_group_name_H-M   'P 1'
#
loop_
_entity.id
_entity.type
_entity.pdbx_description
1 polymer ?
#
loop_
_entity_poly.entity_id
_entity_poly.type
_entity_poly.pdbx_seq_one_letter_code
_entity_poly.pdbx_strand_id
1 'polypeptide(L)'
;ISDNADQTREICRRDGIPEISYRLRKQWISQQIQDITHIGVRVLDETDIPVYPEGWELWSQRMREVVGEPIDAFFVGDMEYGETLARYFPESKVELFDPARTRYPISATDIRGDILGNWHYILGAARPFFAKKVLIAGTESCGKTTLTKCLAKLYNTSWSEEVGRYYARDFLGNDETIYTDVDFSRIAHIQYEQDYQALRTANKVCFFDTDATYTDYFSELYMGHRNELVEKYIDSNRYDLLIYLTPDVRWVPDGQRLNGDEDRRRMLNDRLWDMYVEHGFKDKMVVVSGDYSQRLAHAIRLVDGLLGGTRP
;
A
#
# COMPACT_ATOMS: atom_id res chain seq x y z
N ILE A 1 -22.10 2.23 -8.30
CA ILE A 1 -21.07 1.19 -8.08
C ILE A 1 -21.79 -0.12 -7.87
N SER A 2 -21.50 -1.12 -8.68
CA SER A 2 -22.01 -2.49 -8.53
C SER A 2 -21.46 -3.13 -7.25
N ASP A 3 -22.32 -3.74 -6.44
CA ASP A 3 -21.96 -4.61 -5.32
C ASP A 3 -22.34 -6.06 -5.66
N ASN A 4 -21.41 -6.76 -6.26
CA ASN A 4 -21.44 -8.20 -6.49
C ASN A 4 -20.10 -8.79 -6.07
N ALA A 5 -20.04 -9.29 -4.84
CA ALA A 5 -18.80 -9.77 -4.24
C ALA A 5 -18.22 -10.99 -4.97
N ASP A 6 -19.07 -11.90 -5.44
CA ASP A 6 -18.63 -13.12 -6.13
C ASP A 6 -18.01 -12.80 -7.48
N GLN A 7 -18.70 -11.98 -8.29
CA GLN A 7 -18.18 -11.51 -9.57
C GLN A 7 -16.89 -10.69 -9.39
N THR A 8 -16.83 -9.83 -8.37
CA THR A 8 -15.64 -9.05 -8.07
C THR A 8 -14.45 -9.96 -7.75
N ARG A 9 -14.63 -10.99 -6.89
CA ARG A 9 -13.59 -11.96 -6.57
C ARG A 9 -13.12 -12.74 -7.78
N GLU A 10 -14.04 -13.15 -8.65
CA GLU A 10 -13.72 -13.87 -9.88
C GLU A 10 -12.85 -13.03 -10.81
N ILE A 11 -13.24 -11.76 -11.06
CA ILE A 11 -12.47 -10.82 -11.89
C ILE A 11 -11.09 -10.60 -11.29
N CYS A 12 -10.97 -10.30 -9.99
CA CYS A 12 -9.70 -10.05 -9.34
C CYS A 12 -8.78 -11.27 -9.38
N ARG A 13 -9.33 -12.48 -9.19
CA ARG A 13 -8.57 -13.74 -9.29
C ARG A 13 -8.09 -13.99 -10.72
N ARG A 14 -8.95 -13.81 -11.73
CA ARG A 14 -8.60 -13.97 -13.13
C ARG A 14 -7.47 -13.02 -13.55
N ASP A 15 -7.55 -11.77 -13.11
CA ASP A 15 -6.61 -10.71 -13.49
C ASP A 15 -5.38 -10.66 -12.57
N GLY A 16 -5.28 -11.56 -11.57
CA GLY A 16 -4.12 -11.68 -10.67
C GLY A 16 -3.91 -10.48 -9.73
N ILE A 17 -4.98 -9.75 -9.41
CA ILE A 17 -4.94 -8.56 -8.55
C ILE A 17 -5.59 -8.83 -7.19
N PRO A 18 -5.23 -8.06 -6.12
CA PRO A 18 -5.91 -8.14 -4.84
C PRO A 18 -7.41 -7.84 -4.97
N GLU A 19 -8.23 -8.44 -4.10
CA GLU A 19 -9.68 -8.21 -4.11
C GLU A 19 -10.02 -6.74 -3.83
N ILE A 20 -10.80 -6.14 -4.73
CA ILE A 20 -11.24 -4.75 -4.65
C ILE A 20 -12.73 -4.71 -4.35
N SER A 21 -13.10 -4.69 -3.08
CA SER A 21 -14.51 -4.64 -2.67
C SER A 21 -15.22 -3.36 -3.16
N TYR A 22 -16.58 -3.40 -3.21
CA TYR A 22 -17.35 -2.20 -3.53
C TYR A 22 -17.09 -1.06 -2.53
N ARG A 23 -16.79 -1.38 -1.27
CA ARG A 23 -16.46 -0.39 -0.22
C ARG A 23 -15.20 0.38 -0.56
N LEU A 24 -14.15 -0.31 -0.99
CA LEU A 24 -12.90 0.32 -1.45
C LEU A 24 -13.16 1.20 -2.68
N ARG A 25 -13.89 0.70 -3.67
CA ARG A 25 -14.25 1.48 -4.87
C ARG A 25 -15.04 2.74 -4.52
N LYS A 26 -16.03 2.59 -3.62
CA LYS A 26 -16.81 3.73 -3.12
C LYS A 26 -15.92 4.75 -2.39
N GLN A 27 -15.04 4.28 -1.51
CA GLN A 27 -14.10 5.14 -0.79
C GLN A 27 -13.21 5.93 -1.75
N TRP A 28 -12.57 5.27 -2.70
CA TRP A 28 -11.67 5.94 -3.66
C TRP A 28 -12.39 6.97 -4.53
N ILE A 29 -13.57 6.64 -5.06
CA ILE A 29 -14.35 7.58 -5.85
C ILE A 29 -14.81 8.74 -4.98
N SER A 30 -15.34 8.49 -3.77
CA SER A 30 -15.79 9.55 -2.86
C SER A 30 -14.65 10.50 -2.46
N GLN A 31 -13.43 9.98 -2.23
CA GLN A 31 -12.26 10.82 -1.99
C GLN A 31 -11.88 11.66 -3.21
N GLN A 32 -12.00 11.10 -4.42
CA GLN A 32 -11.66 11.80 -5.66
C GLN A 32 -12.59 12.96 -5.97
N ILE A 33 -13.87 12.85 -5.56
CA ILE A 33 -14.92 13.84 -5.88
C ILE A 33 -15.36 14.64 -4.64
N GLN A 34 -14.63 14.58 -3.53
CA GLN A 34 -15.04 15.20 -2.25
C GLN A 34 -15.37 16.69 -2.36
N ASP A 35 -14.67 17.41 -3.25
CA ASP A 35 -14.86 18.84 -3.50
C ASP A 35 -15.88 19.16 -4.61
N ILE A 36 -16.55 18.12 -5.16
CA ILE A 36 -17.51 18.25 -6.26
C ILE A 36 -18.92 18.00 -5.71
N THR A 37 -19.62 19.07 -5.36
CA THR A 37 -20.90 19.01 -4.63
C THR A 37 -22.09 18.45 -5.43
N HIS A 38 -22.00 18.43 -6.75
CA HIS A 38 -23.08 17.96 -7.63
C HIS A 38 -22.92 16.50 -8.09
N ILE A 39 -21.89 15.77 -7.60
CA ILE A 39 -21.67 14.37 -7.89
C ILE A 39 -21.91 13.54 -6.63
N GLY A 40 -22.78 12.54 -6.72
CA GLY A 40 -23.04 11.58 -5.65
C GLY A 40 -22.62 10.15 -6.05
N VAL A 41 -22.22 9.34 -5.08
CA VAL A 41 -21.90 7.93 -5.28
C VAL A 41 -23.00 7.06 -4.68
N ARG A 42 -23.63 6.24 -5.49
CA ARG A 42 -24.61 5.24 -5.07
C ARG A 42 -24.06 3.83 -5.25
N VAL A 43 -24.54 2.90 -4.46
CA VAL A 43 -24.21 1.47 -4.55
C VAL A 43 -25.45 0.72 -5.00
N LEU A 44 -25.31 -0.09 -6.03
CA LEU A 44 -26.33 -1.00 -6.53
C LEU A 44 -25.95 -2.41 -6.07
N ASP A 45 -26.78 -3.00 -5.25
CA ASP A 45 -26.63 -4.41 -4.84
C ASP A 45 -27.08 -5.31 -6.01
N GLU A 46 -26.16 -6.07 -6.56
CA GLU A 46 -26.37 -6.98 -7.68
C GLU A 46 -26.25 -8.46 -7.27
N THR A 47 -26.25 -8.75 -5.95
CA THR A 47 -25.97 -10.09 -5.43
C THR A 47 -26.96 -11.15 -5.95
N ASP A 48 -28.23 -10.79 -6.10
CA ASP A 48 -29.32 -11.65 -6.57
C ASP A 48 -29.75 -11.40 -8.03
N ILE A 49 -29.03 -10.52 -8.73
CA ILE A 49 -29.32 -10.23 -10.15
C ILE A 49 -28.69 -11.32 -11.03
N PRO A 50 -29.49 -12.00 -11.87
CA PRO A 50 -28.98 -12.98 -12.82
C PRO A 50 -27.93 -12.38 -13.76
N VAL A 51 -27.07 -13.24 -14.31
CA VAL A 51 -26.09 -12.83 -15.34
C VAL A 51 -26.83 -12.34 -16.58
N TYR A 52 -26.28 -11.34 -17.25
CA TYR A 52 -26.82 -10.84 -18.50
C TYR A 52 -26.96 -11.94 -19.56
N PRO A 53 -28.04 -11.92 -20.40
CA PRO A 53 -29.04 -10.83 -20.54
C PRO A 53 -30.22 -10.90 -19.56
N GLU A 54 -30.45 -12.00 -18.86
CA GLU A 54 -31.62 -12.24 -18.03
C GLU A 54 -31.76 -11.27 -16.86
N GLY A 55 -30.65 -10.71 -16.37
CA GLY A 55 -30.61 -9.78 -15.23
C GLY A 55 -31.13 -8.37 -15.52
N TRP A 56 -31.28 -7.95 -16.79
CA TRP A 56 -31.53 -6.55 -17.14
C TRP A 56 -32.84 -5.98 -16.56
N GLU A 57 -33.91 -6.77 -16.53
CA GLU A 57 -35.18 -6.32 -15.97
C GLU A 57 -35.06 -5.96 -14.51
N LEU A 58 -34.52 -6.89 -13.70
CA LEU A 58 -34.31 -6.69 -12.27
C LEU A 58 -33.30 -5.58 -11.98
N TRP A 59 -32.23 -5.53 -12.77
CA TRP A 59 -31.23 -4.48 -12.69
C TRP A 59 -31.80 -3.08 -12.92
N SER A 60 -32.66 -2.95 -13.95
CA SER A 60 -33.28 -1.68 -14.29
C SER A 60 -34.25 -1.18 -13.22
N GLN A 61 -35.03 -2.07 -12.61
CA GLN A 61 -35.91 -1.75 -11.49
C GLN A 61 -35.08 -1.27 -10.28
N ARG A 62 -34.04 -2.01 -9.91
CA ARG A 62 -33.18 -1.65 -8.79
C ARG A 62 -32.39 -0.35 -9.01
N MET A 63 -31.99 -0.07 -10.26
CA MET A 63 -31.37 1.20 -10.62
C MET A 63 -32.32 2.38 -10.34
N ARG A 64 -33.59 2.30 -10.72
CA ARG A 64 -34.59 3.33 -10.43
C ARG A 64 -34.77 3.53 -8.90
N GLU A 65 -34.84 2.44 -8.16
CA GLU A 65 -34.95 2.49 -6.68
C GLU A 65 -33.76 3.18 -6.04
N VAL A 66 -32.53 2.83 -6.47
CA VAL A 66 -31.28 3.39 -5.92
C VAL A 66 -31.12 4.87 -6.26
N VAL A 67 -31.52 5.27 -7.47
CA VAL A 67 -31.50 6.70 -7.87
C VAL A 67 -32.59 7.47 -7.14
N GLY A 68 -33.81 6.93 -7.06
CA GLY A 68 -34.95 7.50 -6.33
C GLY A 68 -35.61 8.71 -7.00
N GLU A 69 -35.17 9.08 -8.20
CA GLU A 69 -35.69 10.19 -9.02
C GLU A 69 -35.63 9.83 -10.50
N PRO A 70 -36.34 10.52 -11.40
CA PRO A 70 -36.24 10.28 -12.85
C PRO A 70 -34.78 10.44 -13.33
N ILE A 71 -34.36 9.53 -14.21
CA ILE A 71 -33.02 9.54 -14.81
C ILE A 71 -33.13 10.25 -16.17
N ASP A 72 -32.58 11.45 -16.27
CA ASP A 72 -32.62 12.23 -17.50
C ASP A 72 -31.68 11.69 -18.58
N ALA A 73 -30.47 11.23 -18.17
CA ALA A 73 -29.47 10.75 -19.11
C ALA A 73 -28.55 9.68 -18.54
N PHE A 74 -28.09 8.78 -19.40
CA PHE A 74 -26.99 7.85 -19.17
C PHE A 74 -25.79 8.23 -20.05
N PHE A 75 -24.59 8.18 -19.49
CA PHE A 75 -23.33 8.31 -20.23
C PHE A 75 -22.60 6.98 -20.23
N VAL A 76 -22.41 6.38 -21.40
CA VAL A 76 -21.80 5.05 -21.54
C VAL A 76 -20.73 5.03 -22.63
N GLY A 77 -19.71 4.20 -22.43
CA GLY A 77 -18.59 4.04 -23.38
C GLY A 77 -18.79 2.88 -24.36
N ASP A 78 -19.87 2.09 -24.21
CA ASP A 78 -20.13 0.91 -25.02
C ASP A 78 -21.47 1.04 -25.74
N MET A 79 -21.48 0.74 -27.05
CA MET A 79 -22.67 0.89 -27.90
C MET A 79 -23.75 -0.12 -27.56
N GLU A 80 -23.41 -1.40 -27.43
CA GLU A 80 -24.37 -2.48 -27.17
C GLU A 80 -25.02 -2.28 -25.78
N TYR A 81 -24.21 -1.85 -24.79
CA TYR A 81 -24.73 -1.47 -23.49
C TYR A 81 -25.67 -0.26 -23.57
N GLY A 82 -25.32 0.73 -24.39
CA GLY A 82 -26.15 1.91 -24.64
C GLY A 82 -27.53 1.58 -25.29
N GLU A 83 -27.53 0.69 -26.30
CA GLU A 83 -28.78 0.21 -26.94
C GLU A 83 -29.67 -0.53 -25.94
N THR A 84 -29.09 -1.31 -25.05
CA THR A 84 -29.82 -2.02 -24.01
C THR A 84 -30.42 -1.06 -22.99
N LEU A 85 -29.67 -0.05 -22.55
CA LEU A 85 -30.16 1.00 -21.65
C LEU A 85 -31.34 1.75 -22.28
N ALA A 86 -31.27 2.14 -23.57
CA ALA A 86 -32.34 2.81 -24.27
C ALA A 86 -33.64 1.97 -24.33
N ARG A 87 -33.52 0.64 -24.33
CA ARG A 87 -34.66 -0.27 -24.28
C ARG A 87 -35.34 -0.32 -22.91
N TYR A 88 -34.53 -0.34 -21.82
CA TYR A 88 -35.06 -0.44 -20.47
C TYR A 88 -35.39 0.91 -19.83
N PHE A 89 -34.86 2.01 -20.37
CA PHE A 89 -35.07 3.40 -19.93
C PHE A 89 -35.45 4.28 -21.13
N PRO A 90 -36.61 4.03 -21.77
CA PRO A 90 -37.00 4.78 -22.96
C PRO A 90 -37.27 6.27 -22.68
N GLU A 91 -37.47 6.62 -21.40
CA GLU A 91 -37.63 7.99 -20.93
C GLU A 91 -36.30 8.77 -20.80
N SER A 92 -35.18 8.08 -20.81
CA SER A 92 -33.85 8.66 -20.56
C SER A 92 -33.08 8.83 -21.86
N LYS A 93 -32.26 9.87 -21.94
CA LYS A 93 -31.32 10.03 -23.04
C LYS A 93 -30.10 9.14 -22.82
N VAL A 94 -29.68 8.38 -23.83
CA VAL A 94 -28.41 7.63 -23.77
C VAL A 94 -27.38 8.35 -24.64
N GLU A 95 -26.28 8.80 -24.00
CA GLU A 95 -25.18 9.48 -24.65
C GLU A 95 -23.93 8.59 -24.65
N LEU A 96 -23.37 8.36 -25.84
CA LEU A 96 -22.11 7.62 -25.99
C LEU A 96 -20.92 8.53 -25.71
N PHE A 97 -20.12 8.15 -24.72
CA PHE A 97 -18.89 8.87 -24.37
C PHE A 97 -17.67 8.07 -24.82
N ASP A 98 -16.94 8.60 -25.80
CA ASP A 98 -15.70 8.02 -26.35
C ASP A 98 -15.77 6.52 -26.70
N PRO A 99 -16.80 6.04 -27.44
CA PRO A 99 -16.98 4.61 -27.72
C PRO A 99 -15.82 3.99 -28.51
N ALA A 100 -15.13 4.80 -29.33
CA ALA A 100 -13.92 4.38 -30.06
C ALA A 100 -12.63 4.48 -29.23
N ARG A 101 -12.72 4.92 -27.95
CA ARG A 101 -11.57 5.14 -27.05
C ARG A 101 -10.46 5.99 -27.67
N THR A 102 -10.81 7.03 -28.38
CA THR A 102 -9.86 7.94 -29.01
C THR A 102 -9.32 8.98 -28.03
N ARG A 103 -10.13 9.37 -27.05
CA ARG A 103 -9.75 10.34 -26.01
C ARG A 103 -9.08 9.65 -24.81
N TYR A 104 -9.61 8.49 -24.42
CA TYR A 104 -9.07 7.65 -23.33
C TYR A 104 -8.78 6.24 -23.85
N PRO A 105 -7.58 6.04 -24.47
CA PRO A 105 -7.25 4.80 -25.21
C PRO A 105 -6.90 3.64 -24.27
N ILE A 106 -7.75 3.36 -23.28
CA ILE A 106 -7.53 2.30 -22.28
C ILE A 106 -8.85 1.74 -21.76
N SER A 107 -8.85 0.47 -21.40
CA SER A 107 -9.95 -0.19 -20.72
C SER A 107 -9.61 -0.51 -19.27
N ALA A 108 -10.63 -0.77 -18.45
CA ALA A 108 -10.44 -1.28 -17.10
C ALA A 108 -9.72 -2.65 -17.09
N THR A 109 -9.92 -3.46 -18.12
CA THR A 109 -9.23 -4.75 -18.31
C THR A 109 -7.75 -4.53 -18.57
N ASP A 110 -7.37 -3.58 -19.45
CA ASP A 110 -5.97 -3.25 -19.71
C ASP A 110 -5.26 -2.73 -18.44
N ILE A 111 -5.95 -1.88 -17.66
CA ILE A 111 -5.42 -1.38 -16.38
C ILE A 111 -5.18 -2.55 -15.41
N ARG A 112 -6.13 -3.46 -15.26
CA ARG A 112 -5.97 -4.61 -14.37
C ARG A 112 -4.90 -5.59 -14.84
N GLY A 113 -4.72 -5.74 -16.16
CA GLY A 113 -3.69 -6.57 -16.75
C GLY A 113 -2.26 -6.06 -16.49
N ASP A 114 -2.07 -4.75 -16.38
CA ASP A 114 -0.79 -4.14 -16.02
C ASP A 114 -1.01 -2.85 -15.22
N ILE A 115 -1.19 -3.01 -13.91
CA ILE A 115 -1.46 -1.89 -13.00
C ILE A 115 -0.29 -0.91 -12.93
N LEU A 116 0.93 -1.44 -12.86
CA LEU A 116 2.13 -0.59 -12.72
C LEU A 116 2.50 0.11 -14.03
N GLY A 117 2.29 -0.53 -15.18
CA GLY A 117 2.46 0.11 -16.49
C GLY A 117 1.42 1.19 -16.75
N ASN A 118 0.20 0.99 -16.28
CA ASN A 118 -0.92 1.91 -16.44
C ASN A 118 -1.14 2.83 -15.24
N TRP A 119 -0.10 3.07 -14.44
CA TRP A 119 -0.17 3.80 -13.17
C TRP A 119 -0.86 5.17 -13.24
N HIS A 120 -0.65 5.91 -14.32
CA HIS A 120 -1.21 7.25 -14.50
C HIS A 120 -2.73 7.26 -14.71
N TYR A 121 -3.33 6.12 -15.11
CA TYR A 121 -4.78 5.96 -15.22
C TYR A 121 -5.45 5.54 -13.91
N ILE A 122 -4.67 5.19 -12.87
CA ILE A 122 -5.21 4.83 -11.57
C ILE A 122 -5.56 6.09 -10.79
N LEU A 123 -6.78 6.14 -10.23
CA LEU A 123 -7.20 7.22 -9.34
C LEU A 123 -6.17 7.42 -8.22
N GLY A 124 -5.83 8.68 -7.93
CA GLY A 124 -4.88 9.03 -6.88
C GLY A 124 -5.22 8.36 -5.54
N ALA A 125 -6.50 8.35 -5.16
CA ALA A 125 -6.99 7.70 -3.95
C ALA A 125 -6.81 6.16 -3.93
N ALA A 126 -6.69 5.52 -5.09
CA ALA A 126 -6.49 4.06 -5.19
C ALA A 126 -5.01 3.66 -5.23
N ARG A 127 -4.11 4.57 -5.61
CA ARG A 127 -2.67 4.27 -5.76
C ARG A 127 -2.02 3.68 -4.51
N PRO A 128 -2.31 4.13 -3.27
CA PRO A 128 -1.77 3.53 -2.04
C PRO A 128 -2.05 2.02 -1.90
N PHE A 129 -3.17 1.57 -2.42
CA PHE A 129 -3.54 0.15 -2.39
C PHE A 129 -2.65 -0.70 -3.31
N PHE A 130 -2.31 -0.18 -4.49
CA PHE A 130 -1.53 -0.89 -5.51
C PHE A 130 -0.02 -0.66 -5.41
N ALA A 131 0.43 0.39 -4.73
CA ALA A 131 1.84 0.68 -4.56
C ALA A 131 2.55 -0.50 -3.88
N LYS A 132 3.70 -0.90 -4.43
CA LYS A 132 4.56 -1.90 -3.81
C LYS A 132 5.21 -1.34 -2.55
N LYS A 133 5.30 -2.15 -1.52
CA LYS A 133 5.74 -1.76 -0.18
C LYS A 133 7.02 -2.50 0.16
N VAL A 134 8.13 -1.77 0.22
CA VAL A 134 9.47 -2.32 0.48
C VAL A 134 9.95 -1.85 1.85
N LEU A 135 10.05 -2.79 2.78
CA LEU A 135 10.61 -2.56 4.12
C LEU A 135 12.13 -2.72 4.09
N ILE A 136 12.84 -1.77 4.67
CA ILE A 136 14.28 -1.84 4.89
C ILE A 136 14.52 -2.09 6.38
N ALA A 137 15.06 -3.26 6.70
CA ALA A 137 15.29 -3.70 8.07
C ALA A 137 16.77 -4.04 8.34
N GLY A 138 17.08 -4.28 9.59
CA GLY A 138 18.42 -4.59 10.09
C GLY A 138 18.72 -3.81 11.37
N THR A 139 19.76 -4.20 12.09
CA THR A 139 20.13 -3.56 13.34
C THR A 139 20.66 -2.14 13.15
N GLU A 140 21.04 -1.50 14.23
CA GLU A 140 21.62 -0.15 14.18
C GLU A 140 22.88 -0.10 13.31
N SER A 141 23.09 1.06 12.69
CA SER A 141 24.32 1.37 11.93
C SER A 141 24.57 0.52 10.69
N CYS A 142 23.61 -0.30 10.24
CA CYS A 142 23.76 -1.09 9.01
C CYS A 142 23.39 -0.33 7.71
N GLY A 143 23.04 0.98 7.80
CA GLY A 143 22.82 1.83 6.64
C GLY A 143 21.38 1.85 6.09
N LYS A 144 20.37 1.43 6.89
CA LYS A 144 18.95 1.42 6.51
C LYS A 144 18.49 2.74 5.90
N THR A 145 18.57 3.82 6.67
CA THR A 145 18.13 5.17 6.26
C THR A 145 18.83 5.65 4.99
N THR A 146 20.12 5.36 4.86
CA THR A 146 20.90 5.73 3.65
C THR A 146 20.35 5.01 2.43
N LEU A 147 20.15 3.69 2.52
CA LEU A 147 19.61 2.88 1.43
C LEU A 147 18.18 3.30 1.08
N THR A 148 17.32 3.48 2.08
CA THR A 148 15.94 3.93 1.91
C THR A 148 15.85 5.24 1.13
N LYS A 149 16.63 6.26 1.55
CA LYS A 149 16.68 7.56 0.88
C LYS A 149 17.23 7.49 -0.54
N CYS A 150 18.27 6.67 -0.76
CA CYS A 150 18.84 6.48 -2.11
C CYS A 150 17.82 5.82 -3.04
N LEU A 151 17.13 4.77 -2.59
CA LEU A 151 16.11 4.09 -3.39
C LEU A 151 14.93 5.03 -3.67
N ALA A 152 14.41 5.75 -2.66
CA ALA A 152 13.31 6.68 -2.85
C ALA A 152 13.61 7.76 -3.91
N LYS A 153 14.84 8.32 -3.88
CA LYS A 153 15.30 9.28 -4.90
C LYS A 153 15.42 8.64 -6.28
N LEU A 154 15.99 7.44 -6.37
CA LEU A 154 16.19 6.74 -7.64
C LEU A 154 14.86 6.38 -8.31
N TYR A 155 13.88 5.96 -7.52
CA TYR A 155 12.54 5.60 -8.00
C TYR A 155 11.55 6.77 -8.03
N ASN A 156 12.00 7.99 -7.76
CA ASN A 156 11.18 9.21 -7.73
C ASN A 156 9.87 9.00 -6.95
N THR A 157 10.00 8.52 -5.72
CA THR A 157 8.88 8.12 -4.87
C THR A 157 9.06 8.56 -3.43
N SER A 158 8.02 8.38 -2.63
CA SER A 158 8.02 8.66 -1.20
C SER A 158 8.67 7.54 -0.39
N TRP A 159 9.00 7.87 0.85
CA TRP A 159 9.51 6.96 1.85
C TRP A 159 9.06 7.41 3.24
N SER A 160 9.06 6.49 4.20
CA SER A 160 8.73 6.73 5.60
C SER A 160 10.01 6.66 6.45
N GLU A 161 10.21 7.65 7.33
CA GLU A 161 11.36 7.71 8.24
C GLU A 161 11.18 6.82 9.47
N GLU A 162 12.30 6.43 10.09
CA GLU A 162 12.33 5.80 11.41
C GLU A 162 11.88 6.79 12.49
N VAL A 163 10.68 6.59 13.04
CA VAL A 163 10.09 7.47 14.07
C VAL A 163 10.85 7.43 15.37
N GLY A 164 11.32 6.27 15.80
CA GLY A 164 12.05 6.09 17.07
C GLY A 164 13.21 7.06 17.24
N ARG A 165 13.91 7.35 16.15
CA ARG A 165 15.07 8.24 16.15
C ARG A 165 14.73 9.68 16.51
N TYR A 166 13.73 10.28 15.86
CA TYR A 166 13.36 11.66 16.19
C TYR A 166 12.53 11.73 17.48
N TYR A 167 11.80 10.67 17.82
CA TYR A 167 11.09 10.60 19.09
C TYR A 167 12.07 10.65 20.27
N ALA A 168 13.14 9.84 20.23
CA ALA A 168 14.18 9.87 21.24
C ALA A 168 14.79 11.26 21.38
N ARG A 169 15.12 11.92 20.28
CA ARG A 169 15.71 13.27 20.28
C ARG A 169 14.75 14.32 20.83
N ASP A 170 13.51 14.36 20.34
CA ASP A 170 12.60 15.48 20.55
C ASP A 170 11.81 15.37 21.87
N PHE A 171 11.60 14.16 22.37
CA PHE A 171 10.81 13.92 23.59
C PHE A 171 11.62 13.40 24.77
N LEU A 172 12.71 12.67 24.51
CA LEU A 172 13.51 12.02 25.56
C LEU A 172 14.92 12.61 25.69
N GLY A 173 15.26 13.64 24.90
CA GLY A 173 16.60 14.27 24.94
C GLY A 173 17.75 13.31 24.61
N ASN A 174 17.47 12.23 23.86
CA ASN A 174 18.35 11.11 23.56
C ASN A 174 18.78 10.30 24.82
N ASP A 175 18.00 10.34 25.89
CA ASP A 175 18.23 9.51 27.08
C ASP A 175 17.45 8.20 26.95
N GLU A 176 18.15 7.14 26.59
CA GLU A 176 17.55 5.82 26.39
C GLU A 176 17.10 5.15 27.69
N THR A 177 17.51 5.67 28.85
CA THR A 177 17.18 5.09 30.17
C THR A 177 15.80 5.47 30.67
N ILE A 178 15.14 6.45 30.03
CA ILE A 178 13.82 6.97 30.44
C ILE A 178 12.65 6.49 29.59
N TYR A 179 12.88 5.60 28.61
CA TYR A 179 11.81 4.98 27.84
C TYR A 179 10.78 4.28 28.75
N THR A 180 9.53 4.34 28.34
CA THR A 180 8.41 3.63 28.96
C THR A 180 7.62 2.87 27.89
N ASP A 181 6.75 1.92 28.30
CA ASP A 181 5.84 1.21 27.38
C ASP A 181 4.95 2.15 26.57
N VAL A 182 4.56 3.29 27.18
CA VAL A 182 3.75 4.30 26.50
C VAL A 182 4.51 4.93 25.34
N ASP A 183 5.83 5.13 25.48
CA ASP A 183 6.65 5.72 24.42
C ASP A 183 6.73 4.77 23.20
N PHE A 184 6.96 3.48 23.44
CA PHE A 184 6.97 2.48 22.35
C PHE A 184 5.63 2.38 21.65
N SER A 185 4.52 2.41 22.40
CA SER A 185 3.18 2.43 21.83
C SER A 185 2.92 3.66 20.97
N ARG A 186 3.40 4.84 21.39
CA ARG A 186 3.31 6.10 20.63
C ARG A 186 4.16 6.05 19.37
N ILE A 187 5.40 5.57 19.48
CA ILE A 187 6.30 5.41 18.33
C ILE A 187 5.66 4.54 17.26
N ALA A 188 5.11 3.37 17.63
CA ALA A 188 4.45 2.48 16.69
C ALA A 188 3.23 3.11 16.02
N HIS A 189 2.41 3.85 16.79
CA HIS A 189 1.25 4.56 16.24
C HIS A 189 1.66 5.66 15.27
N ILE A 190 2.63 6.51 15.64
CA ILE A 190 3.12 7.59 14.78
C ILE A 190 3.76 7.01 13.52
N GLN A 191 4.53 5.91 13.63
CA GLN A 191 5.13 5.21 12.48
C GLN A 191 4.04 4.74 11.52
N TYR A 192 2.98 4.12 12.04
CA TYR A 192 1.87 3.63 11.21
C TYR A 192 1.19 4.77 10.43
N GLU A 193 0.91 5.90 11.08
CA GLU A 193 0.32 7.07 10.44
C GLU A 193 1.27 7.71 9.41
N GLN A 194 2.55 7.83 9.73
CA GLN A 194 3.56 8.35 8.81
C GLN A 194 3.72 7.47 7.58
N ASP A 195 3.74 6.15 7.75
CA ASP A 195 3.77 5.18 6.67
C ASP A 195 2.56 5.32 5.74
N TYR A 196 1.37 5.52 6.32
CA TYR A 196 0.16 5.76 5.54
C TYR A 196 0.25 7.06 4.72
N GLN A 197 0.80 8.14 5.30
CA GLN A 197 1.01 9.39 4.57
C GLN A 197 2.05 9.23 3.44
N ALA A 198 3.12 8.48 3.68
CA ALA A 198 4.10 8.18 2.63
C ALA A 198 3.46 7.41 1.46
N LEU A 199 2.61 6.41 1.75
CA LEU A 199 1.89 5.66 0.71
C LEU A 199 0.98 6.54 -0.15
N ARG A 200 0.37 7.60 0.40
CA ARG A 200 -0.51 8.49 -0.35
C ARG A 200 0.19 9.23 -1.49
N THR A 201 1.49 9.43 -1.38
CA THR A 201 2.32 10.11 -2.36
C THR A 201 3.27 9.17 -3.11
N ALA A 202 3.13 7.87 -2.90
CA ALA A 202 3.96 6.87 -3.55
C ALA A 202 3.77 6.83 -5.07
N ASN A 203 4.87 6.63 -5.78
CA ASN A 203 4.89 6.42 -7.21
C ASN A 203 5.30 4.98 -7.51
N LYS A 204 4.32 4.07 -7.66
CA LYS A 204 4.45 2.63 -7.89
C LYS A 204 5.06 1.83 -6.73
N VAL A 205 5.99 2.40 -5.97
CA VAL A 205 6.66 1.79 -4.82
C VAL A 205 6.78 2.80 -3.69
N CYS A 206 6.74 2.35 -2.44
CA CYS A 206 7.06 3.12 -1.24
C CYS A 206 8.09 2.37 -0.42
N PHE A 207 9.06 3.09 0.16
CA PHE A 207 10.10 2.52 1.01
C PHE A 207 9.85 2.89 2.47
N PHE A 208 10.07 1.93 3.37
CA PHE A 208 9.88 2.10 4.81
C PHE A 208 11.20 1.87 5.53
N ASP A 209 11.66 2.88 6.27
CA ASP A 209 12.83 2.78 7.15
C ASP A 209 12.36 2.26 8.50
N THR A 210 12.42 0.94 8.67
CA THR A 210 11.89 0.16 9.80
C THR A 210 10.34 0.04 9.86
N ASP A 211 9.86 -0.73 10.82
CA ASP A 211 8.45 -1.00 11.08
C ASP A 211 8.18 -1.25 12.58
N ALA A 212 6.97 -1.67 12.93
CA ALA A 212 6.60 -1.98 14.30
C ALA A 212 7.38 -3.15 14.90
N THR A 213 7.88 -4.11 14.10
CA THR A 213 8.75 -5.19 14.59
C THR A 213 10.04 -4.63 15.17
N TYR A 214 10.61 -3.61 14.52
CA TYR A 214 11.80 -2.91 15.01
C TYR A 214 11.52 -2.13 16.30
N THR A 215 10.34 -1.52 16.40
CA THR A 215 9.91 -0.82 17.62
C THR A 215 9.74 -1.80 18.78
N ASP A 216 9.14 -2.97 18.54
CA ASP A 216 8.96 -4.02 19.56
C ASP A 216 10.28 -4.65 19.99
N TYR A 217 11.22 -4.81 19.05
CA TYR A 217 12.58 -5.21 19.35
C TYR A 217 13.27 -4.26 20.35
N PHE A 218 13.12 -2.94 20.18
CA PHE A 218 13.65 -1.98 21.14
C PHE A 218 12.88 -1.97 22.46
N SER A 219 11.59 -2.23 22.46
CA SER A 219 10.84 -2.44 23.69
C SER A 219 11.42 -3.61 24.48
N GLU A 220 11.66 -4.76 23.84
CA GLU A 220 12.29 -5.91 24.48
C GLU A 220 13.70 -5.58 24.99
N LEU A 221 14.49 -4.82 24.22
CA LEU A 221 15.87 -4.47 24.59
C LEU A 221 15.95 -3.53 25.79
N TYR A 222 15.07 -2.52 25.88
CA TYR A 222 15.13 -1.49 26.93
C TYR A 222 14.25 -1.80 28.13
N MET A 223 13.08 -2.40 27.92
CA MET A 223 12.10 -2.71 28.96
C MET A 223 12.21 -4.17 29.47
N GLY A 224 12.92 -5.05 28.76
CA GLY A 224 13.02 -6.47 29.05
C GLY A 224 11.79 -7.30 28.67
N HIS A 225 10.83 -6.71 27.96
CA HIS A 225 9.62 -7.38 27.47
C HIS A 225 9.10 -6.72 26.18
N ARG A 226 8.31 -7.49 25.43
CA ARG A 226 7.60 -7.02 24.23
C ARG A 226 6.38 -6.21 24.61
N ASN A 227 6.00 -5.27 23.75
CA ASN A 227 4.86 -4.37 24.00
C ASN A 227 3.61 -4.85 23.26
N GLU A 228 2.57 -5.28 23.99
CA GLU A 228 1.32 -5.82 23.42
C GLU A 228 0.60 -4.84 22.47
N LEU A 229 0.73 -3.53 22.67
CA LEU A 229 0.14 -2.54 21.77
C LEU A 229 0.96 -2.38 20.49
N VAL A 230 2.27 -2.46 20.57
CA VAL A 230 3.16 -2.43 19.40
C VAL A 230 2.94 -3.67 18.53
N GLU A 231 2.80 -4.86 19.14
CA GLU A 231 2.54 -6.11 18.42
C GLU A 231 1.31 -6.04 17.51
N LYS A 232 0.28 -5.25 17.87
CA LYS A 232 -0.92 -5.07 17.04
C LYS A 232 -0.68 -4.29 15.74
N TYR A 233 0.43 -3.57 15.65
CA TYR A 233 0.85 -2.88 14.43
C TYR A 233 1.74 -3.72 13.52
N ILE A 234 2.20 -4.89 13.99
CA ILE A 234 3.05 -5.80 13.21
C ILE A 234 2.18 -6.59 12.25
N ASP A 235 2.39 -6.41 10.96
CA ASP A 235 1.69 -7.15 9.90
C ASP A 235 2.61 -7.37 8.69
N SER A 236 3.12 -8.59 8.56
CA SER A 236 3.97 -8.98 7.43
C SER A 236 3.24 -8.89 6.08
N ASN A 237 1.90 -9.02 6.05
CA ASN A 237 1.13 -8.96 4.81
C ASN A 237 1.06 -7.55 4.24
N ARG A 238 1.38 -6.53 5.04
CA ARG A 238 1.46 -5.14 4.62
C ARG A 238 2.57 -4.91 3.59
N TYR A 239 3.63 -5.73 3.59
CA TYR A 239 4.83 -5.54 2.76
C TYR A 239 4.94 -6.58 1.65
N ASP A 240 5.42 -6.16 0.48
CA ASP A 240 5.70 -7.03 -0.67
C ASP A 240 7.13 -7.59 -0.61
N LEU A 241 8.07 -6.85 -0.01
CA LEU A 241 9.48 -7.22 0.12
C LEU A 241 10.06 -6.64 1.42
N LEU A 242 10.86 -7.42 2.12
CA LEU A 242 11.73 -6.97 3.20
C LEU A 242 13.19 -7.13 2.77
N ILE A 243 13.93 -6.04 2.71
CA ILE A 243 15.38 -6.02 2.50
C ILE A 243 16.06 -5.96 3.86
N TYR A 244 16.65 -7.08 4.28
CA TYR A 244 17.34 -7.18 5.56
C TYR A 244 18.83 -6.91 5.40
N LEU A 245 19.33 -5.83 6.02
CA LEU A 245 20.72 -5.42 5.95
C LEU A 245 21.52 -6.07 7.08
N THR A 246 22.59 -6.77 6.71
CA THR A 246 23.53 -7.37 7.68
C THR A 246 24.42 -6.30 8.33
N PRO A 247 24.93 -6.53 9.57
CA PRO A 247 25.80 -5.59 10.27
C PRO A 247 27.28 -5.68 9.83
N ASP A 248 27.57 -5.95 8.54
CA ASP A 248 28.90 -6.15 7.97
C ASP A 248 29.56 -4.86 7.46
N VAL A 249 28.86 -3.71 7.51
CA VAL A 249 29.51 -2.41 7.26
C VAL A 249 30.25 -1.91 8.51
N ARG A 250 31.32 -1.14 8.26
CA ARG A 250 32.07 -0.51 9.34
C ARG A 250 31.16 0.37 10.20
N TRP A 251 31.17 0.10 11.49
CA TRP A 251 30.44 0.90 12.47
C TRP A 251 30.96 2.34 12.51
N VAL A 252 30.06 3.32 12.47
CA VAL A 252 30.38 4.74 12.57
C VAL A 252 29.64 5.31 13.80
N PRO A 253 30.36 5.85 14.82
CA PRO A 253 29.72 6.45 15.97
C PRO A 253 28.94 7.70 15.56
N ASP A 254 27.69 7.85 16.02
CA ASP A 254 26.86 9.05 15.80
C ASP A 254 26.29 9.65 17.10
N GLY A 255 26.86 9.25 18.25
CA GLY A 255 26.47 9.75 19.56
C GLY A 255 25.23 9.09 20.20
N GLN A 256 24.51 8.27 19.45
CA GLN A 256 23.31 7.54 19.91
C GLN A 256 23.51 6.00 19.90
N ARG A 257 24.73 5.53 19.69
CA ARG A 257 25.02 4.12 19.37
C ARG A 257 25.88 3.49 20.43
N LEU A 258 25.31 2.53 21.15
CA LEU A 258 25.93 1.93 22.35
C LEU A 258 26.83 0.71 22.08
N ASN A 259 26.90 0.17 20.86
CA ASN A 259 27.38 -1.20 20.66
C ASN A 259 28.53 -1.31 19.65
N GLY A 260 29.79 -1.14 20.14
CA GLY A 260 31.03 -1.44 19.39
C GLY A 260 31.49 -2.90 19.45
N ASP A 261 30.89 -3.74 20.30
CA ASP A 261 31.26 -5.15 20.50
C ASP A 261 30.64 -6.02 19.40
N GLU A 262 31.46 -6.75 18.64
CA GLU A 262 31.03 -7.59 17.52
C GLU A 262 30.13 -8.75 17.96
N ASP A 263 30.41 -9.39 19.08
CA ASP A 263 29.62 -10.51 19.57
C ASP A 263 28.22 -10.03 20.01
N ARG A 264 28.15 -8.88 20.68
CA ARG A 264 26.87 -8.26 21.05
C ARG A 264 26.08 -7.83 19.81
N ARG A 265 26.74 -7.23 18.81
CA ARG A 265 26.08 -6.87 17.54
C ARG A 265 25.50 -8.09 16.81
N ARG A 266 26.20 -9.22 16.84
CA ARG A 266 25.72 -10.47 16.26
C ARG A 266 24.50 -10.99 17.01
N MET A 267 24.56 -11.06 18.33
CA MET A 267 23.44 -11.50 19.18
C MET A 267 22.19 -10.62 18.95
N LEU A 268 22.35 -9.29 18.92
CA LEU A 268 21.25 -8.36 18.66
C LEU A 268 20.68 -8.50 17.25
N ASN A 269 21.53 -8.79 16.26
CA ASN A 269 21.11 -9.05 14.89
C ASN A 269 20.31 -10.35 14.80
N ASP A 270 20.78 -11.41 15.44
CA ASP A 270 20.11 -12.72 15.44
C ASP A 270 18.73 -12.60 16.12
N ARG A 271 18.65 -11.86 17.23
CA ARG A 271 17.34 -11.63 17.90
C ARG A 271 16.37 -10.86 17.02
N LEU A 272 16.80 -9.77 16.37
CA LEU A 272 15.93 -9.01 15.44
C LEU A 272 15.50 -9.87 14.24
N TRP A 273 16.42 -10.67 13.69
CA TRP A 273 16.11 -11.61 12.63
C TRP A 273 15.02 -12.60 13.04
N ASP A 274 15.18 -13.21 14.22
CA ASP A 274 14.20 -14.18 14.75
C ASP A 274 12.82 -13.53 14.93
N MET A 275 12.75 -12.28 15.40
CA MET A 275 11.48 -11.56 15.52
C MET A 275 10.80 -11.36 14.17
N TYR A 276 11.53 -11.00 13.11
CA TYR A 276 10.95 -10.95 11.77
C TYR A 276 10.45 -12.30 11.27
N VAL A 277 11.19 -13.39 11.57
CA VAL A 277 10.74 -14.75 11.23
C VAL A 277 9.51 -15.16 12.02
N GLU A 278 9.46 -14.88 13.33
CA GLU A 278 8.30 -15.13 14.22
C GLU A 278 7.04 -14.43 13.69
N HIS A 279 7.17 -13.21 13.17
CA HIS A 279 6.05 -12.43 12.60
C HIS A 279 5.72 -12.75 11.13
N GLY A 280 6.29 -13.81 10.55
CA GLY A 280 5.91 -14.32 9.23
C GLY A 280 6.53 -13.56 8.04
N PHE A 281 7.63 -12.85 8.23
CA PHE A 281 8.32 -12.17 7.13
C PHE A 281 9.23 -13.08 6.29
N LYS A 282 9.50 -14.31 6.72
CA LYS A 282 10.52 -15.20 6.16
C LYS A 282 10.48 -15.30 4.63
N ASP A 283 9.29 -15.48 4.06
CA ASP A 283 9.13 -15.70 2.62
C ASP A 283 9.31 -14.42 1.77
N LYS A 284 9.30 -13.26 2.42
CA LYS A 284 9.44 -11.95 1.79
C LYS A 284 10.79 -11.30 2.10
N MET A 285 11.59 -11.92 2.94
CA MET A 285 12.84 -11.37 3.46
C MET A 285 14.02 -11.79 2.60
N VAL A 286 14.78 -10.81 2.11
CA VAL A 286 16.01 -11.01 1.33
C VAL A 286 17.17 -10.33 2.03
N VAL A 287 18.22 -11.10 2.32
CA VAL A 287 19.45 -10.58 2.95
C VAL A 287 20.28 -9.82 1.93
N VAL A 288 20.69 -8.63 2.31
CA VAL A 288 21.57 -7.77 1.51
C VAL A 288 22.79 -7.40 2.33
N SER A 289 23.98 -7.76 1.83
CA SER A 289 25.28 -7.61 2.46
C SER A 289 26.27 -6.88 1.55
N GLY A 290 27.47 -6.59 2.06
CA GLY A 290 28.55 -5.94 1.34
C GLY A 290 28.65 -4.43 1.58
N ASP A 291 29.44 -3.73 0.78
CA ASP A 291 29.57 -2.29 0.84
C ASP A 291 28.30 -1.54 0.35
N TYR A 292 28.28 -0.21 0.53
CA TYR A 292 27.12 0.60 0.16
C TYR A 292 26.73 0.49 -1.33
N SER A 293 27.72 0.38 -2.22
CA SER A 293 27.48 0.27 -3.68
C SER A 293 26.89 -1.09 -4.03
N GLN A 294 27.44 -2.15 -3.43
CA GLN A 294 26.95 -3.53 -3.62
C GLN A 294 25.53 -3.68 -3.11
N ARG A 295 25.23 -3.13 -1.92
CA ARG A 295 23.88 -3.13 -1.33
C ARG A 295 22.88 -2.38 -2.19
N LEU A 296 23.25 -1.18 -2.65
CA LEU A 296 22.38 -0.40 -3.54
C LEU A 296 22.09 -1.14 -4.85
N ALA A 297 23.12 -1.69 -5.48
CA ALA A 297 22.96 -2.46 -6.72
C ALA A 297 22.11 -3.72 -6.52
N HIS A 298 22.23 -4.41 -5.37
CA HIS A 298 21.40 -5.57 -5.06
C HIS A 298 19.95 -5.15 -4.79
N ALA A 299 19.73 -4.12 -3.98
CA ALA A 299 18.39 -3.61 -3.69
C ALA A 299 17.66 -3.13 -4.95
N ILE A 300 18.36 -2.47 -5.89
CA ILE A 300 17.79 -2.06 -7.18
C ILE A 300 17.30 -3.29 -7.95
N ARG A 301 18.08 -4.37 -8.05
CA ARG A 301 17.64 -5.59 -8.76
C ARG A 301 16.38 -6.20 -8.13
N LEU A 302 16.29 -6.21 -6.81
CA LEU A 302 15.12 -6.74 -6.09
C LEU A 302 13.88 -5.88 -6.36
N VAL A 303 14.01 -4.57 -6.29
CA VAL A 303 12.90 -3.64 -6.54
C VAL A 303 12.49 -3.65 -8.02
N ASP A 304 13.43 -3.67 -8.96
CA ASP A 304 13.11 -3.80 -10.38
C ASP A 304 12.37 -5.09 -10.69
N GLY A 305 12.77 -6.20 -10.07
CA GLY A 305 12.05 -7.48 -10.17
C GLY A 305 10.62 -7.39 -9.62
N LEU A 306 10.44 -6.73 -8.47
CA LEU A 306 9.13 -6.50 -7.85
C LEU A 306 8.21 -5.62 -8.73
N LEU A 307 8.77 -4.67 -9.47
CA LEU A 307 8.06 -3.77 -10.37
C LEU A 307 7.88 -4.34 -11.79
N GLY A 308 8.32 -5.56 -12.06
CA GLY A 308 8.24 -6.16 -13.40
C GLY A 308 9.00 -5.38 -14.47
N GLY A 309 10.04 -4.62 -14.09
CA GLY A 309 10.81 -3.74 -14.97
C GLY A 309 10.17 -2.38 -15.28
N THR A 310 8.98 -2.10 -14.73
CA THR A 310 8.27 -0.83 -14.94
C THR A 310 8.69 0.22 -13.91
N ARG A 311 9.87 0.81 -14.07
CA ARG A 311 10.32 1.92 -13.21
C ARG A 311 9.38 3.13 -13.32
N PRO A 312 9.22 3.91 -12.24
CA PRO A 312 8.47 5.17 -12.23
C PRO A 312 9.01 6.21 -13.21
#